data_a7ba6282a98a215d0f07c1dcc9e8e8e6
#
_entry.id   a7ba6282a98a215d0f07c1dcc9e8e8e6
#
_cell.length_a   1.000
_cell.length_b   1.000
_cell.length_c   1.000
_cell.angle_alpha   90.00
_cell.angle_beta   90.00
_cell.angle_gamma   90.00
#
_symmetry.space_group_name_H-M   'P 1'
#
loop_
_entity.id
_entity.type
_entity.pdbx_description
1 polymer ?
#
loop_
_entity_poly.entity_id
_entity_poly.type
_entity_poly.pdbx_seq_one_letter_code
_entity_poly.pdbx_strand_id
1 'polypeptide(L)'
;MPGPGEIIEVDQLCLAINKICQTAPLRKLQLMDGFVVSPDLFTRPESSVMWPKIETVEINMSGLTPKGGWYTTGSSTRFWRARFNSYGNPNRLRRLENGEVPKNPWRDSADPKEFDPLMVAVAEALLCMKDLRSFKLGGDWFELDFEGNRLDGQNNCLKFYDYGRGKWGFSVDLRSLWSLVVKEEDGGEITHRHVSSYPDDDTN
;
A
#
# COMPACT_ATOMS: atom_id res chain seq x y z
N MET A 1 12.96 -19.64 -3.33
CA MET A 1 12.07 -20.80 -3.59
C MET A 1 11.52 -21.27 -2.27
N PRO A 2 10.19 -21.43 -2.12
CA PRO A 2 9.63 -22.00 -0.89
C PRO A 2 10.19 -23.40 -0.64
N GLY A 3 10.34 -23.74 0.63
CA GLY A 3 10.83 -25.05 1.04
C GLY A 3 9.82 -26.18 0.69
N PRO A 4 10.26 -27.42 0.57
CA PRO A 4 9.36 -28.54 0.30
C PRO A 4 8.39 -28.70 1.49
N GLY A 5 7.10 -28.41 1.25
CA GLY A 5 6.01 -28.51 2.23
C GLY A 5 5.42 -27.19 2.71
N GLU A 6 5.91 -26.05 2.24
CA GLU A 6 5.28 -24.76 2.50
C GLU A 6 4.00 -24.63 1.69
N ILE A 7 2.85 -24.74 2.38
CA ILE A 7 1.54 -24.50 1.76
C ILE A 7 1.48 -23.00 1.47
N ILE A 8 1.54 -22.65 0.19
CA ILE A 8 1.27 -21.27 -0.24
C ILE A 8 -0.23 -21.05 -0.01
N GLU A 9 -0.55 -20.36 1.07
CA GLU A 9 -1.92 -20.01 1.39
C GLU A 9 -2.33 -18.86 0.47
N VAL A 10 -3.23 -19.16 -0.46
CA VAL A 10 -3.70 -18.24 -1.48
C VAL A 10 -4.91 -17.48 -0.94
N ASP A 11 -4.95 -16.17 -1.08
CA ASP A 11 -6.10 -15.35 -0.70
C ASP A 11 -7.20 -15.46 -1.76
N GLN A 12 -8.16 -16.35 -1.47
CA GLN A 12 -9.28 -16.64 -2.36
C GLN A 12 -10.16 -15.42 -2.65
N LEU A 13 -10.32 -14.50 -1.69
CA LEU A 13 -11.11 -13.30 -1.88
C LEU A 13 -10.42 -12.34 -2.86
N CYS A 14 -9.15 -12.07 -2.64
CA CYS A 14 -8.35 -11.23 -3.55
C CYS A 14 -8.29 -11.81 -4.96
N LEU A 15 -8.12 -13.12 -5.10
CA LEU A 15 -8.17 -13.78 -6.41
C LEU A 15 -9.55 -13.69 -7.07
N ALA A 16 -10.64 -13.84 -6.32
CA ALA A 16 -11.99 -13.71 -6.87
C ALA A 16 -12.24 -12.30 -7.40
N ILE A 17 -11.83 -11.27 -6.64
CA ILE A 17 -11.94 -9.87 -7.08
C ILE A 17 -11.08 -9.63 -8.33
N ASN A 18 -9.83 -10.11 -8.35
CA ASN A 18 -8.96 -10.05 -9.52
C ASN A 18 -9.66 -10.64 -10.76
N LYS A 19 -10.23 -11.85 -10.63
CA LYS A 19 -10.94 -12.52 -11.72
C LYS A 19 -12.15 -11.70 -12.20
N ILE A 20 -12.92 -11.09 -11.29
CA ILE A 20 -14.03 -10.21 -11.65
C ILE A 20 -13.53 -9.00 -12.44
N CYS A 21 -12.49 -8.32 -11.97
CA CYS A 21 -11.89 -7.18 -12.68
C CYS A 21 -11.32 -7.56 -14.04
N GLN A 22 -10.87 -8.81 -14.20
CA GLN A 22 -10.33 -9.30 -15.46
C GLN A 22 -11.42 -9.62 -16.50
N THR A 23 -12.60 -10.07 -16.06
CA THR A 23 -13.65 -10.58 -16.95
C THR A 23 -14.83 -9.66 -17.13
N ALA A 24 -15.17 -8.86 -16.12
CA ALA A 24 -16.28 -7.94 -16.17
C ALA A 24 -15.90 -6.60 -16.84
N PRO A 25 -16.84 -5.90 -17.49
CA PRO A 25 -16.60 -4.60 -18.12
C PRO A 25 -16.58 -3.46 -17.09
N LEU A 26 -15.88 -3.67 -15.97
CA LEU A 26 -15.76 -2.66 -14.91
C LEU A 26 -14.78 -1.56 -15.32
N ARG A 27 -15.18 -0.31 -15.09
CA ARG A 27 -14.31 0.85 -15.27
C ARG A 27 -13.73 1.38 -13.96
N LYS A 28 -14.38 1.07 -12.84
CA LYS A 28 -13.96 1.51 -11.51
C LYS A 28 -14.00 0.36 -10.51
N LEU A 29 -12.92 0.25 -9.74
CA LEU A 29 -12.85 -0.61 -8.57
C LEU A 29 -12.69 0.27 -7.32
N GLN A 30 -13.56 0.09 -6.34
CA GLN A 30 -13.42 0.71 -5.02
C GLN A 30 -13.54 -0.35 -3.93
N LEU A 31 -12.50 -0.47 -3.09
CA LEU A 31 -12.46 -1.32 -1.91
C LEU A 31 -12.16 -0.41 -0.71
N MET A 32 -13.17 -0.21 0.14
CA MET A 32 -13.10 0.77 1.22
C MET A 32 -13.12 0.09 2.61
N ASP A 33 -13.03 0.89 3.65
CA ASP A 33 -13.20 0.48 5.04
C ASP A 33 -12.13 -0.51 5.56
N GLY A 34 -10.88 -0.30 5.15
CA GLY A 34 -9.77 -1.11 5.65
C GLY A 34 -9.76 -2.53 5.10
N PHE A 35 -9.96 -2.68 3.79
CA PHE A 35 -9.93 -3.97 3.11
C PHE A 35 -8.57 -4.66 3.30
N VAL A 36 -8.57 -5.96 3.63
CA VAL A 36 -7.34 -6.75 3.71
C VAL A 36 -6.90 -7.11 2.29
N VAL A 37 -5.78 -6.56 1.87
CA VAL A 37 -5.23 -6.74 0.51
C VAL A 37 -4.09 -7.74 0.56
N SER A 38 -3.98 -8.59 -0.44
CA SER A 38 -2.81 -9.43 -0.69
C SER A 38 -2.22 -9.19 -2.08
N PRO A 39 -0.99 -9.63 -2.33
CA PRO A 39 -0.42 -9.67 -3.69
C PRO A 39 -1.30 -10.44 -4.69
N ASP A 40 -2.11 -11.41 -4.21
CA ASP A 40 -3.01 -12.20 -5.05
C ASP A 40 -4.06 -11.35 -5.79
N LEU A 41 -4.45 -10.18 -5.22
CA LEU A 41 -5.32 -9.23 -5.90
C LEU A 41 -4.71 -8.73 -7.22
N PHE A 42 -3.40 -8.65 -7.27
CA PHE A 42 -2.63 -8.11 -8.40
C PHE A 42 -1.91 -9.20 -9.20
N THR A 43 -2.25 -10.48 -8.97
CA THR A 43 -1.66 -11.59 -9.72
C THR A 43 -1.93 -11.42 -11.20
N ARG A 44 -0.86 -11.36 -11.97
CA ARG A 44 -0.92 -11.19 -13.40
C ARG A 44 -1.55 -12.42 -14.07
N PRO A 45 -2.58 -12.24 -14.93
CA PRO A 45 -3.10 -13.34 -15.73
C PRO A 45 -2.07 -13.79 -16.77
N GLU A 46 -2.26 -14.97 -17.34
CA GLU A 46 -1.42 -15.47 -18.46
C GLU A 46 -1.46 -14.53 -19.67
N SER A 47 -2.56 -13.77 -19.84
CA SER A 47 -2.66 -12.72 -20.84
C SER A 47 -1.80 -11.50 -20.44
N SER A 48 -1.21 -10.82 -21.43
CA SER A 48 -0.36 -9.65 -21.20
C SER A 48 -1.12 -8.39 -20.72
N VAL A 49 -2.45 -8.45 -20.64
CA VAL A 49 -3.30 -7.31 -20.25
C VAL A 49 -4.01 -7.64 -18.94
N MET A 50 -3.84 -6.77 -17.96
CA MET A 50 -4.51 -6.86 -16.67
C MET A 50 -5.66 -5.85 -16.60
N TRP A 51 -6.82 -6.30 -16.09
CA TRP A 51 -8.02 -5.47 -15.89
C TRP A 51 -8.33 -4.56 -17.08
N PRO A 52 -8.69 -5.15 -18.24
CA PRO A 52 -8.62 -4.49 -19.56
C PRO A 52 -9.52 -3.25 -19.71
N LYS A 53 -10.48 -3.05 -18.80
CA LYS A 53 -11.43 -1.93 -18.86
C LYS A 53 -11.37 -0.99 -17.66
N ILE A 54 -10.51 -1.30 -16.68
CA ILE A 54 -10.39 -0.49 -15.46
C ILE A 54 -9.67 0.81 -15.78
N GLU A 55 -10.34 1.92 -15.48
CA GLU A 55 -9.81 3.29 -15.61
C GLU A 55 -9.42 3.87 -14.25
N THR A 56 -10.09 3.45 -13.18
CA THR A 56 -9.86 3.98 -11.83
C THR A 56 -9.87 2.86 -10.80
N VAL A 57 -8.88 2.87 -9.93
CA VAL A 57 -8.77 1.97 -8.78
C VAL A 57 -8.59 2.81 -7.52
N GLU A 58 -9.36 2.50 -6.47
CA GLU A 58 -9.26 3.14 -5.18
C GLU A 58 -9.39 2.07 -4.08
N ILE A 59 -8.35 1.86 -3.31
CA ILE A 59 -8.30 0.83 -2.27
C ILE A 59 -7.85 1.47 -0.96
N ASN A 60 -8.72 1.46 0.04
CA ASN A 60 -8.37 1.76 1.42
C ASN A 60 -8.09 0.45 2.13
N MET A 61 -6.80 0.17 2.37
CA MET A 61 -6.37 -1.12 2.90
C MET A 61 -6.14 -1.11 4.40
N SER A 62 -6.38 -2.26 5.01
CA SER A 62 -5.96 -2.57 6.37
C SER A 62 -4.43 -2.72 6.46
N GLY A 63 -3.87 -2.43 7.63
CA GLY A 63 -2.47 -2.80 7.94
C GLY A 63 -2.24 -4.30 8.14
N LEU A 64 -3.29 -5.12 8.10
CA LEU A 64 -3.22 -6.57 8.27
C LEU A 64 -2.90 -7.27 6.95
N THR A 65 -2.10 -8.34 7.03
CA THR A 65 -1.96 -9.29 5.94
C THR A 65 -3.06 -10.36 5.99
N PRO A 66 -3.40 -11.04 4.90
CA PRO A 66 -4.38 -12.12 4.89
C PRO A 66 -4.05 -13.28 5.83
N LYS A 67 -2.78 -13.47 6.14
CA LYS A 67 -2.28 -14.49 7.10
C LYS A 67 -2.37 -14.07 8.56
N GLY A 68 -3.03 -12.93 8.85
CA GLY A 68 -3.16 -12.37 10.20
C GLY A 68 -1.89 -11.70 10.73
N GLY A 69 -0.87 -11.55 9.91
CA GLY A 69 0.31 -10.72 10.17
C GLY A 69 0.02 -9.23 9.93
N TRP A 70 1.08 -8.44 9.79
CA TRP A 70 0.99 -7.00 9.59
C TRP A 70 1.94 -6.57 8.47
N TYR A 71 1.46 -5.64 7.62
CA TYR A 71 2.31 -4.93 6.66
C TYR A 71 3.22 -3.90 7.32
N THR A 72 3.02 -3.67 8.62
CA THR A 72 3.77 -2.68 9.38
C THR A 72 4.50 -3.31 10.55
N THR A 73 5.64 -2.73 10.88
CA THR A 73 6.46 -3.05 12.03
C THR A 73 6.69 -1.82 12.90
N GLY A 74 7.28 -1.99 14.06
CA GLY A 74 7.60 -0.88 14.97
C GLY A 74 7.99 -1.39 16.35
N SER A 75 8.51 -0.50 17.18
CA SER A 75 8.93 -0.83 18.54
C SER A 75 8.03 -0.17 19.59
N SER A 76 7.39 -1.00 20.41
CA SER A 76 6.55 -0.52 21.51
C SER A 76 7.34 0.32 22.54
N THR A 77 8.65 0.08 22.69
CA THR A 77 9.48 0.71 23.73
C THR A 77 9.68 2.22 23.54
N ARG A 78 9.79 2.71 22.29
CA ARG A 78 9.88 4.15 22.00
C ARG A 78 8.54 4.85 22.16
N PHE A 79 7.48 4.20 21.72
CA PHE A 79 6.13 4.75 21.73
C PHE A 79 5.59 5.01 23.15
N TRP A 80 5.77 4.05 24.05
CA TRP A 80 5.27 4.15 25.42
C TRP A 80 5.96 5.27 26.21
N ARG A 81 7.28 5.44 26.07
CA ARG A 81 8.01 6.49 26.81
C ARG A 81 7.65 7.90 26.37
N ALA A 82 7.47 8.14 25.08
CA ALA A 82 7.18 9.48 24.58
C ALA A 82 5.71 9.91 24.74
N ARG A 83 4.76 8.98 24.64
CA ARG A 83 3.33 9.29 24.61
C ARG A 83 2.60 9.11 25.94
N PHE A 84 3.03 8.25 26.83
CA PHE A 84 2.40 8.13 28.14
C PHE A 84 2.64 9.36 29.02
N ASN A 85 3.79 10.02 28.88
CA ASN A 85 4.10 11.23 29.61
C ASN A 85 3.40 12.50 29.07
N SER A 86 2.96 12.50 27.82
CA SER A 86 2.32 13.67 27.21
C SER A 86 0.79 13.59 27.09
N TYR A 87 0.17 12.45 27.41
CA TYR A 87 -1.26 12.25 27.20
C TYR A 87 -2.00 11.71 28.42
N GLY A 88 -2.10 12.53 29.44
CA GLY A 88 -3.13 12.36 30.48
C GLY A 88 -4.56 12.56 29.96
N ASN A 89 -4.87 12.15 28.72
CA ASN A 89 -6.21 12.27 28.17
C ASN A 89 -7.00 10.97 28.41
N PRO A 90 -7.91 10.94 29.41
CA PRO A 90 -8.71 9.76 29.75
C PRO A 90 -9.60 9.29 28.58
N ASN A 91 -9.94 10.18 27.65
CA ASN A 91 -10.73 9.83 26.48
C ASN A 91 -10.01 8.88 25.53
N ARG A 92 -8.68 8.86 25.53
CA ARG A 92 -7.92 7.96 24.64
C ARG A 92 -7.91 6.52 25.10
N LEU A 93 -7.79 6.28 26.40
CA LEU A 93 -7.94 4.91 26.96
C LEU A 93 -9.32 4.37 26.63
N ARG A 94 -10.36 5.19 26.80
CA ARG A 94 -11.73 4.83 26.46
C ARG A 94 -11.89 4.51 24.95
N ARG A 95 -11.25 5.25 24.06
CA ARG A 95 -11.26 4.99 22.63
C ARG A 95 -10.51 3.71 22.26
N LEU A 96 -9.41 3.39 22.96
CA LEU A 96 -8.68 2.11 22.82
C LEU A 96 -9.55 0.93 23.29
N GLU A 97 -10.23 1.09 24.42
CA GLU A 97 -11.14 0.09 24.98
C GLU A 97 -12.35 -0.14 24.07
N ASN A 98 -12.84 0.90 23.42
CA ASN A 98 -13.94 0.83 22.46
C ASN A 98 -13.52 0.34 21.06
N GLY A 99 -12.23 0.06 20.83
CA GLY A 99 -11.74 -0.35 19.51
C GLY A 99 -11.66 0.76 18.45
N GLU A 100 -11.85 2.01 18.86
CA GLU A 100 -11.81 3.19 17.98
C GLU A 100 -10.37 3.61 17.59
N VAL A 101 -9.37 3.05 18.23
CA VAL A 101 -7.94 3.30 17.96
C VAL A 101 -7.24 1.97 17.78
N PRO A 102 -6.33 1.81 16.82
CA PRO A 102 -5.57 0.58 16.63
C PRO A 102 -4.90 0.11 17.90
N LYS A 103 -5.05 -1.16 18.26
CA LYS A 103 -4.44 -1.74 19.47
C LYS A 103 -2.90 -1.71 19.42
N ASN A 104 -2.33 -1.54 18.24
CA ASN A 104 -0.89 -1.54 17.99
C ASN A 104 -0.40 -0.23 17.34
N PRO A 105 -0.57 0.94 17.98
CA PRO A 105 -0.21 2.22 17.40
C PRO A 105 1.31 2.44 17.21
N TRP A 106 2.14 1.49 17.62
CA TRP A 106 3.59 1.46 17.40
C TRP A 106 3.99 0.82 16.07
N ARG A 107 3.05 0.20 15.35
CA ARG A 107 3.29 -0.36 14.02
C ARG A 107 3.10 0.74 13.00
N ASP A 108 4.08 1.62 12.92
CA ASP A 108 4.02 2.86 12.14
C ASP A 108 5.06 2.91 11.01
N SER A 109 5.75 1.81 10.78
CA SER A 109 6.72 1.69 9.69
C SER A 109 6.37 0.50 8.82
N ALA A 110 6.52 0.61 7.50
CA ALA A 110 6.37 -0.56 6.65
C ALA A 110 7.37 -1.65 7.02
N ASP A 111 6.91 -2.89 7.04
CA ASP A 111 7.79 -4.07 7.11
C ASP A 111 8.18 -4.47 5.69
N PRO A 112 9.43 -4.25 5.25
CA PRO A 112 9.81 -4.55 3.87
C PRO A 112 9.56 -6.01 3.49
N LYS A 113 9.67 -6.93 4.45
CA LYS A 113 9.48 -8.36 4.20
C LYS A 113 8.06 -8.68 3.75
N GLU A 114 7.06 -8.01 4.33
CA GLU A 114 5.65 -8.23 4.03
C GLU A 114 5.12 -7.23 2.98
N PHE A 115 5.63 -5.99 3.01
CA PHE A 115 5.10 -4.90 2.19
C PHE A 115 5.72 -4.83 0.79
N ASP A 116 7.03 -5.08 0.65
CA ASP A 116 7.69 -5.03 -0.67
C ASP A 116 7.08 -6.01 -1.68
N PRO A 117 6.72 -7.27 -1.31
CA PRO A 117 6.04 -8.17 -2.23
C PRO A 117 4.69 -7.63 -2.74
N LEU A 118 3.93 -6.92 -1.89
CA LEU A 118 2.70 -6.25 -2.32
C LEU A 118 3.01 -5.12 -3.30
N MET A 119 4.01 -4.28 -3.00
CA MET A 119 4.40 -3.17 -3.87
C MET A 119 4.94 -3.64 -5.21
N VAL A 120 5.66 -4.76 -5.27
CA VAL A 120 6.08 -5.40 -6.53
C VAL A 120 4.86 -5.84 -7.32
N ALA A 121 3.93 -6.58 -6.71
CA ALA A 121 2.74 -7.06 -7.39
C ALA A 121 1.88 -5.91 -7.94
N VAL A 122 1.73 -4.82 -7.17
CA VAL A 122 1.04 -3.61 -7.63
C VAL A 122 1.73 -3.00 -8.84
N ALA A 123 3.06 -2.81 -8.79
CA ALA A 123 3.81 -2.21 -9.90
C ALA A 123 3.72 -3.06 -11.17
N GLU A 124 3.89 -4.38 -11.06
CA GLU A 124 3.74 -5.31 -12.19
C GLU A 124 2.34 -5.28 -12.79
N ALA A 125 1.31 -5.19 -11.95
CA ALA A 125 -0.06 -5.05 -12.40
C ALA A 125 -0.29 -3.74 -13.16
N LEU A 126 0.18 -2.62 -12.60
CA LEU A 126 0.07 -1.31 -13.23
C LEU A 126 0.75 -1.26 -14.60
N LEU A 127 1.86 -1.96 -14.80
CA LEU A 127 2.51 -2.07 -16.11
C LEU A 127 1.60 -2.72 -17.17
N CYS A 128 0.63 -3.52 -16.77
CA CYS A 128 -0.27 -4.26 -17.64
C CYS A 128 -1.67 -3.65 -17.78
N MET A 129 -2.03 -2.62 -16.99
CA MET A 129 -3.32 -1.93 -17.04
C MET A 129 -3.29 -0.79 -18.06
N LYS A 130 -3.75 -1.04 -19.28
CA LYS A 130 -3.61 -0.09 -20.41
C LYS A 130 -4.52 1.13 -20.31
N ASP A 131 -5.75 0.95 -19.81
CA ASP A 131 -6.77 2.01 -19.77
C ASP A 131 -6.75 2.77 -18.43
N LEU A 132 -5.83 2.43 -17.52
CA LEU A 132 -5.75 3.03 -16.20
C LEU A 132 -5.35 4.51 -16.27
N ARG A 133 -6.09 5.36 -15.55
CA ARG A 133 -5.87 6.80 -15.41
C ARG A 133 -5.55 7.20 -13.98
N SER A 134 -6.13 6.51 -13.00
CA SER A 134 -5.91 6.79 -11.59
C SER A 134 -5.88 5.51 -10.80
N PHE A 135 -4.89 5.39 -9.93
CA PHE A 135 -4.76 4.30 -8.98
C PHE A 135 -4.38 4.85 -7.63
N LYS A 136 -5.21 4.56 -6.62
CA LYS A 136 -4.97 4.92 -5.23
C LYS A 136 -4.96 3.67 -4.37
N LEU A 137 -3.89 3.50 -3.62
CA LEU A 137 -3.77 2.46 -2.62
C LEU A 137 -3.25 3.11 -1.34
N GLY A 138 -4.02 3.03 -0.27
CA GLY A 138 -3.63 3.67 0.97
C GLY A 138 -4.25 3.05 2.19
N GLY A 139 -3.79 3.50 3.34
CA GLY A 139 -4.25 3.14 4.67
C GLY A 139 -3.75 4.16 5.69
N ASP A 140 -3.86 3.83 6.97
CA ASP A 140 -3.52 4.76 8.06
C ASP A 140 -2.04 5.20 8.10
N TRP A 141 -1.15 4.51 7.39
CA TRP A 141 0.30 4.66 7.51
C TRP A 141 1.01 4.98 6.18
N PHE A 142 0.33 4.86 5.06
CA PHE A 142 0.85 5.24 3.74
C PHE A 142 -0.28 5.59 2.77
N GLU A 143 0.09 6.27 1.70
CA GLU A 143 -0.75 6.50 0.53
C GLU A 143 0.12 6.45 -0.72
N LEU A 144 -0.33 5.70 -1.71
CA LEU A 144 0.24 5.63 -3.04
C LEU A 144 -0.82 6.12 -4.02
N ASP A 145 -0.48 7.16 -4.77
CA ASP A 145 -1.36 7.79 -5.73
C ASP A 145 -0.65 7.85 -7.09
N PHE A 146 -1.20 7.17 -8.07
CA PHE A 146 -0.75 7.23 -9.45
C PHE A 146 -1.83 7.93 -10.29
N GLU A 147 -1.41 8.97 -10.98
CA GLU A 147 -2.23 9.68 -11.97
C GLU A 147 -1.47 9.72 -13.29
N GLY A 148 -2.17 9.51 -14.40
CA GLY A 148 -1.55 9.60 -15.70
C GLY A 148 -2.35 8.94 -16.81
N ASN A 149 -1.79 9.01 -18.02
CA ASN A 149 -2.26 8.28 -19.17
C ASN A 149 -1.18 7.29 -19.62
N ARG A 150 -1.46 6.02 -19.44
CA ARG A 150 -0.51 4.94 -19.77
C ARG A 150 -0.13 4.88 -21.26
N LEU A 151 -0.95 5.47 -22.13
CA LEU A 151 -0.74 5.40 -23.57
C LEU A 151 0.33 6.38 -24.07
N ASP A 152 0.37 7.60 -23.51
CA ASP A 152 1.29 8.64 -23.96
C ASP A 152 2.51 8.85 -23.04
N GLY A 153 2.44 8.35 -21.81
CA GLY A 153 3.53 8.46 -20.81
C GLY A 153 3.79 9.87 -20.30
N GLN A 154 3.34 10.88 -21.01
CA GLN A 154 3.50 12.27 -20.61
C GLN A 154 2.59 12.56 -19.41
N ASN A 155 3.15 13.23 -18.40
CA ASN A 155 2.46 13.59 -17.16
C ASN A 155 2.06 12.42 -16.24
N ASN A 156 2.64 11.23 -16.41
CA ASN A 156 2.49 10.20 -15.41
C ASN A 156 3.15 10.64 -14.10
N CYS A 157 2.41 10.62 -13.02
CA CYS A 157 2.90 11.01 -11.70
C CYS A 157 2.57 9.93 -10.69
N LEU A 158 3.58 9.50 -9.96
CA LEU A 158 3.44 8.62 -8.80
C LEU A 158 3.82 9.41 -7.55
N LYS A 159 2.90 9.51 -6.62
CA LYS A 159 3.14 10.09 -5.31
C LYS A 159 3.06 8.98 -4.27
N PHE A 160 4.07 8.87 -3.46
CA PHE A 160 4.09 8.00 -2.31
C PHE A 160 4.22 8.83 -1.06
N TYR A 161 3.27 8.71 -0.14
CA TYR A 161 3.26 9.38 1.15
C TYR A 161 3.44 8.34 2.24
N ASP A 162 4.50 8.48 3.03
CA ASP A 162 4.74 7.70 4.22
C ASP A 162 4.34 8.54 5.45
N TYR A 163 3.29 8.13 6.12
CA TYR A 163 2.80 8.76 7.36
C TYR A 163 3.41 8.10 8.61
N GLY A 164 4.21 7.07 8.40
CA GLY A 164 4.88 6.33 9.46
C GLY A 164 6.06 7.10 10.05
N ARG A 165 6.55 6.63 11.19
CA ARG A 165 7.77 7.17 11.83
C ARG A 165 9.04 6.52 11.29
N GLY A 166 8.92 5.35 10.70
CA GLY A 166 10.03 4.66 10.05
C GLY A 166 10.19 5.15 8.63
N LYS A 167 11.43 5.43 8.25
CA LYS A 167 11.75 5.79 6.88
C LYS A 167 11.73 4.52 6.03
N TRP A 168 10.54 4.07 5.63
CA TRP A 168 10.47 3.11 4.54
C TRP A 168 10.81 3.82 3.24
N GLY A 169 11.58 3.18 2.40
CA GLY A 169 11.90 3.69 1.08
C GLY A 169 11.96 2.55 0.09
N PHE A 170 11.76 2.87 -1.17
CA PHE A 170 11.93 1.88 -2.23
C PHE A 170 13.32 1.27 -2.20
N SER A 171 13.42 -0.05 -2.17
CA SER A 171 14.66 -0.75 -2.53
C SER A 171 15.07 -0.35 -3.95
N VAL A 172 16.35 -0.55 -4.33
CA VAL A 172 16.83 -0.21 -5.67
C VAL A 172 16.01 -0.91 -6.74
N ASP A 173 15.71 -2.20 -6.54
CA ASP A 173 14.94 -3.00 -7.50
C ASP A 173 13.49 -2.50 -7.60
N LEU A 174 12.86 -2.20 -6.46
CA LEU A 174 11.50 -1.69 -6.42
C LEU A 174 11.42 -0.29 -7.06
N ARG A 175 12.41 0.57 -6.79
CA ARG A 175 12.50 1.90 -7.42
C ARG A 175 12.61 1.78 -8.95
N SER A 176 13.44 0.87 -9.44
CA SER A 176 13.60 0.62 -10.88
C SER A 176 12.30 0.16 -11.53
N LEU A 177 11.56 -0.72 -10.86
CA LEU A 177 10.25 -1.18 -11.34
C LEU A 177 9.23 -0.04 -11.41
N TRP A 178 9.17 0.81 -10.39
CA TRP A 178 8.27 1.96 -10.37
C TRP A 178 8.65 3.04 -11.39
N SER A 179 9.94 3.21 -11.70
CA SER A 179 10.40 4.08 -12.80
C SER A 179 9.84 3.66 -14.15
N LEU A 180 9.72 2.34 -14.40
CA LEU A 180 9.04 1.81 -15.58
C LEU A 180 7.53 2.09 -15.56
N VAL A 181 6.89 2.01 -14.38
CA VAL A 181 5.44 2.29 -14.25
C VAL A 181 5.13 3.72 -14.68
N VAL A 182 5.89 4.69 -14.22
CA VAL A 182 5.67 6.11 -14.57
C VAL A 182 6.28 6.51 -15.89
N LYS A 183 7.13 5.67 -16.49
CA LYS A 183 7.91 6.01 -17.68
C LYS A 183 8.78 7.26 -17.45
N GLU A 184 9.66 7.21 -16.46
CA GLU A 184 10.55 8.34 -16.14
C GLU A 184 11.37 8.80 -17.35
N GLU A 185 11.75 7.89 -18.24
CA GLU A 185 12.46 8.21 -19.50
C GLU A 185 11.62 9.08 -20.45
N ASP A 186 10.29 9.02 -20.36
CA ASP A 186 9.34 9.80 -21.16
C ASP A 186 8.84 11.06 -20.42
N GLY A 187 9.42 11.38 -19.24
CA GLY A 187 9.07 12.56 -18.44
C GLY A 187 8.09 12.30 -17.29
N GLY A 188 7.81 11.04 -16.96
CA GLY A 188 7.05 10.70 -15.77
C GLY A 188 7.83 10.98 -14.48
N GLU A 189 7.13 11.23 -13.38
CA GLU A 189 7.72 11.64 -12.10
C GLU A 189 7.35 10.70 -10.96
N ILE A 190 8.32 10.38 -10.11
CA ILE A 190 8.08 9.74 -8.81
C ILE A 190 8.40 10.73 -7.70
N THR A 191 7.42 11.02 -6.87
CA THR A 191 7.58 11.81 -5.65
C THR A 191 7.40 10.91 -4.44
N HIS A 192 8.39 10.89 -3.57
CA HIS A 192 8.30 10.24 -2.26
C HIS A 192 8.36 11.31 -1.17
N ARG A 193 7.33 11.39 -0.32
CA ARG A 193 7.26 12.33 0.79
C ARG A 193 7.02 11.59 2.09
N HIS A 194 7.90 11.82 3.03
CA HIS A 194 7.64 11.48 4.42
C HIS A 194 6.81 12.61 5.04
N VAL A 195 5.60 12.28 5.47
CA VAL A 195 4.71 13.24 6.14
C VAL A 195 4.76 12.96 7.64
N SER A 196 5.61 13.72 8.36
CA SER A 196 5.57 13.65 9.81
C SER A 196 4.22 14.17 10.30
N SER A 197 3.40 13.29 10.83
CA SER A 197 2.14 13.67 11.48
C SER A 197 2.36 14.34 12.87
N TYR A 198 3.62 14.52 13.25
CA TYR A 198 4.01 15.15 14.51
C TYR A 198 5.05 16.25 14.25
N PRO A 199 4.90 17.45 14.82
CA PRO A 199 5.97 18.42 14.82
C PRO A 199 7.22 17.76 15.42
N ASP A 200 8.35 17.93 14.74
CA ASP A 200 9.64 17.46 15.23
C ASP A 200 9.86 18.01 16.64
N ASP A 201 9.82 17.14 17.65
CA ASP A 201 10.19 17.47 19.04
C ASP A 201 11.72 17.65 19.19
N ASP A 202 12.42 17.96 18.11
CA ASP A 202 13.88 18.19 18.08
C ASP A 202 14.28 19.65 18.41
N THR A 203 13.46 20.33 19.20
CA THR A 203 13.92 21.58 19.83
C THR A 203 13.94 21.45 21.35
N ASN A 204 14.99 20.76 21.87
CA ASN A 204 15.71 21.12 23.11
C ASN A 204 16.98 20.30 23.26
#